data_0af3567d1290ad0214c7d7fc8f23c2dc
#
_entry.id   0af3567d1290ad0214c7d7fc8f23c2dc
#
_cell.length_a   1.000
_cell.length_b   1.000
_cell.length_c   1.000
_cell.angle_alpha   90.00
_cell.angle_beta   90.00
_cell.angle_gamma   90.00
#
_symmetry.space_group_name_H-M   'P 1'
#
loop_
_entity.id
_entity.type
_entity.pdbx_description
1 polymer ?
#
loop_
_entity_poly.entity_id
_entity_poly.type
_entity_poly.pdbx_seq_one_letter_code
_entity_poly.pdbx_strand_id
1 'polypeptide(L)'
;MTPAVSVIVPVYKAEATLDACVESILAQTFPDFELLLIDDESPDRCPEMCDAWAKKDPRIRVLHPAKTGPGPSGARNAGVQAAAAPWLTMVDSDDTIAPDLVEKLLAGAEATGAELVICNGCPVTEDGARHPLPADEQFTKDTLLDVDAFWDAFHTPWINQFTGTAHRLYAARLFDGVRYPVGLLHEDYYVLPDLIAHCSAVYCMAFTGYYVLRHAGSITDGARHEVRLAMTK
;
A
#
# COMPACT_ATOMS: atom_id res chain seq x y z
N MET A 1 -1.97 24.07 4.96
CA MET A 1 -2.53 23.18 5.99
C MET A 1 -1.83 21.85 5.85
N THR A 2 -1.59 21.15 6.94
CA THR A 2 -1.02 19.79 6.89
C THR A 2 -2.12 18.85 6.42
N PRO A 3 -1.88 17.98 5.40
CA PRO A 3 -2.88 17.02 4.94
C PRO A 3 -3.20 16.00 6.04
N ALA A 4 -4.37 15.38 5.99
CA ALA A 4 -4.76 14.32 6.93
C ALA A 4 -4.13 12.97 6.55
N VAL A 5 -3.95 12.70 5.26
CA VAL A 5 -3.39 11.44 4.75
C VAL A 5 -2.31 11.73 3.69
N SER A 6 -1.16 11.06 3.79
CA SER A 6 -0.17 11.00 2.71
C SER A 6 -0.33 9.68 1.96
N VAL A 7 -0.65 9.77 0.67
CA VAL A 7 -0.69 8.62 -0.25
C VAL A 7 0.67 8.52 -0.91
N ILE A 8 1.36 7.39 -0.74
CA ILE A 8 2.73 7.16 -1.24
C ILE A 8 2.67 6.15 -2.38
N VAL A 9 3.18 6.55 -3.55
CA VAL A 9 3.26 5.71 -4.75
C VAL A 9 4.72 5.54 -5.16
N PRO A 10 5.33 4.37 -4.91
CA PRO A 10 6.63 4.04 -5.51
C PRO A 10 6.44 3.80 -7.00
N VAL A 11 7.22 4.47 -7.84
CA VAL A 11 7.11 4.41 -9.30
C VAL A 11 8.38 3.85 -9.92
N TYR A 12 8.24 2.74 -10.64
CA TYR A 12 9.34 2.15 -11.43
C TYR A 12 8.79 1.38 -12.62
N LYS A 13 9.14 1.78 -13.85
CA LYS A 13 8.70 1.13 -15.10
C LYS A 13 7.18 0.93 -15.21
N ALA A 14 6.44 1.94 -14.84
CA ALA A 14 4.98 1.92 -14.77
C ALA A 14 4.30 2.83 -15.81
N GLU A 15 4.97 3.18 -16.93
CA GLU A 15 4.42 4.12 -17.92
C GLU A 15 3.06 3.71 -18.50
N ALA A 16 2.74 2.41 -18.48
CA ALA A 16 1.47 1.90 -18.99
C ALA A 16 0.32 2.01 -17.97
N THR A 17 0.61 2.11 -16.68
CA THR A 17 -0.37 1.98 -15.59
C THR A 17 -0.46 3.22 -14.70
N LEU A 18 0.59 4.03 -14.63
CA LEU A 18 0.72 5.18 -13.73
C LEU A 18 -0.44 6.17 -13.86
N ASP A 19 -0.92 6.45 -15.06
CA ASP A 19 -2.04 7.39 -15.25
C ASP A 19 -3.31 6.88 -14.58
N ALA A 20 -3.66 5.61 -14.75
CA ALA A 20 -4.84 5.00 -14.12
C ALA A 20 -4.70 4.96 -12.58
N CYS A 21 -3.51 4.67 -12.06
CA CYS A 21 -3.22 4.71 -10.64
C CYS A 21 -3.46 6.13 -10.07
N VAL A 22 -2.82 7.15 -10.65
CA VAL A 22 -2.95 8.54 -10.20
C VAL A 22 -4.39 9.04 -10.30
N GLU A 23 -5.09 8.76 -11.40
CA GLU A 23 -6.49 9.13 -11.59
C GLU A 23 -7.38 8.52 -10.51
N SER A 24 -7.18 7.25 -10.14
CA SER A 24 -7.95 6.60 -9.07
C SER A 24 -7.73 7.23 -7.69
N ILE A 25 -6.51 7.72 -7.43
CA ILE A 25 -6.17 8.43 -6.19
C ILE A 25 -6.78 9.84 -6.20
N LEU A 26 -6.71 10.55 -7.31
CA LEU A 26 -7.29 11.91 -7.41
C LEU A 26 -8.81 11.91 -7.35
N ALA A 27 -9.46 10.78 -7.69
CA ALA A 27 -10.90 10.57 -7.63
C ALA A 27 -11.42 10.24 -6.21
N GLN A 28 -10.55 10.25 -5.18
CA GLN A 28 -10.99 9.95 -3.81
C GLN A 28 -12.03 10.95 -3.31
N THR A 29 -13.08 10.45 -2.63
CA THR A 29 -14.15 11.26 -2.00
C THR A 29 -13.62 12.09 -0.83
N PHE A 30 -12.56 11.63 -0.18
CA PHE A 30 -11.86 12.37 0.87
C PHE A 30 -10.82 13.32 0.24
N PRO A 31 -10.99 14.66 0.36
CA PRO A 31 -10.15 15.61 -0.39
C PRO A 31 -8.84 16.01 0.29
N ASP A 32 -8.73 15.83 1.62
CA ASP A 32 -7.61 16.34 2.43
C ASP A 32 -6.45 15.34 2.49
N PHE A 33 -5.81 15.12 1.35
CA PHE A 33 -4.62 14.28 1.23
C PHE A 33 -3.53 14.96 0.39
N GLU A 34 -2.28 14.51 0.56
CA GLU A 34 -1.20 14.70 -0.40
C GLU A 34 -0.91 13.39 -1.13
N LEU A 35 -0.48 13.48 -2.38
CA LEU A 35 0.01 12.36 -3.17
C LEU A 35 1.51 12.53 -3.41
N LEU A 36 2.29 11.55 -2.94
CA LEU A 36 3.74 11.49 -3.11
C LEU A 36 4.07 10.46 -4.20
N LEU A 37 4.47 10.93 -5.39
CA LEU A 37 5.00 10.09 -6.45
C LEU A 37 6.51 9.99 -6.27
N ILE A 38 7.01 8.79 -6.00
CA ILE A 38 8.44 8.55 -5.73
C ILE A 38 9.01 7.78 -6.91
N ASP A 39 9.60 8.52 -7.87
CA ASP A 39 10.21 7.90 -9.04
C ASP A 39 11.57 7.31 -8.68
N ASP A 40 11.67 6.00 -8.78
CA ASP A 40 12.81 5.19 -8.37
C ASP A 40 13.81 5.00 -9.54
N GLU A 41 14.28 6.11 -10.12
CA GLU A 41 15.19 6.11 -11.28
C GLU A 41 14.61 5.29 -12.47
N SER A 42 13.32 5.47 -12.77
CA SER A 42 12.66 4.78 -13.87
C SER A 42 13.35 5.07 -15.22
N PRO A 43 13.66 4.03 -16.02
CA PRO A 43 14.31 4.22 -17.32
C PRO A 43 13.32 4.52 -18.46
N ASP A 44 12.03 4.50 -18.20
CA ASP A 44 10.92 4.79 -19.10
C ASP A 44 10.42 6.24 -18.95
N ARG A 45 9.20 6.54 -19.37
CA ARG A 45 8.62 7.88 -19.31
C ARG A 45 8.06 8.28 -17.94
N CYS A 46 8.16 7.43 -16.92
CA CYS A 46 7.61 7.71 -15.59
C CYS A 46 8.10 9.04 -14.99
N PRO A 47 9.40 9.44 -15.08
CA PRO A 47 9.85 10.71 -14.52
C PRO A 47 9.08 11.91 -15.09
N GLU A 48 8.96 11.97 -16.42
CA GLU A 48 8.23 13.06 -17.10
C GLU A 48 6.72 13.02 -16.80
N MET A 49 6.13 11.82 -16.67
CA MET A 49 4.72 11.65 -16.32
C MET A 49 4.44 12.16 -14.89
N CYS A 50 5.28 11.79 -13.92
CA CYS A 50 5.19 12.27 -12.55
C CYS A 50 5.21 13.80 -12.48
N ASP A 51 6.19 14.42 -13.15
CA ASP A 51 6.31 15.88 -13.21
C ASP A 51 5.12 16.55 -13.90
N ALA A 52 4.56 15.89 -14.92
CA ALA A 52 3.36 16.38 -15.60
C ALA A 52 2.14 16.34 -14.68
N TRP A 53 1.98 15.31 -13.86
CA TRP A 53 0.91 15.21 -12.87
C TRP A 53 1.05 16.27 -11.76
N ALA A 54 2.25 16.53 -11.23
CA ALA A 54 2.46 17.58 -10.23
C ALA A 54 2.11 18.97 -10.73
N LYS A 55 2.20 19.22 -12.04
CA LYS A 55 1.77 20.48 -12.66
C LYS A 55 0.25 20.62 -12.79
N LYS A 56 -0.48 19.48 -12.79
CA LYS A 56 -1.95 19.46 -12.96
C LYS A 56 -2.70 19.58 -11.62
N ASP A 57 -2.16 19.02 -10.52
CA ASP A 57 -2.84 19.02 -9.23
C ASP A 57 -1.86 19.39 -8.09
N PRO A 58 -2.14 20.45 -7.32
CA PRO A 58 -1.24 20.94 -6.26
C PRO A 58 -1.11 20.00 -5.06
N ARG A 59 -1.95 18.95 -4.95
CA ARG A 59 -1.81 17.93 -3.93
C ARG A 59 -0.68 16.95 -4.23
N ILE A 60 -0.16 16.93 -5.46
CA ILE A 60 0.89 16.02 -5.91
C ILE A 60 2.26 16.64 -5.67
N ARG A 61 3.12 15.86 -5.03
CA ARG A 61 4.54 16.14 -4.87
C ARG A 61 5.34 14.99 -5.47
N VAL A 62 6.37 15.32 -6.25
CA VAL A 62 7.26 14.32 -6.87
C VAL A 62 8.61 14.34 -6.19
N LEU A 63 9.15 13.16 -5.96
CA LEU A 63 10.52 12.96 -5.52
C LEU A 63 11.24 12.06 -6.53
N HIS A 64 12.46 12.44 -6.90
CA HIS A 64 13.39 11.64 -7.69
C HIS A 64 14.61 11.30 -6.84
N PRO A 65 14.48 10.42 -5.84
CA PRO A 65 15.61 10.06 -5.00
C PRO A 65 16.66 9.29 -5.80
N ALA A 66 17.93 9.65 -5.61
CA ALA A 66 19.03 8.92 -6.23
C ALA A 66 19.45 7.74 -5.35
N LYS A 67 19.72 6.58 -5.97
CA LYS A 67 20.31 5.39 -5.31
C LYS A 67 19.46 4.83 -4.16
N THR A 68 18.18 4.66 -4.41
CA THR A 68 17.25 4.02 -3.45
C THR A 68 17.58 2.54 -3.23
N GLY A 69 18.35 1.92 -4.14
CA GLY A 69 18.68 0.50 -4.12
C GLY A 69 17.64 -0.35 -4.85
N PRO A 70 17.88 -1.66 -4.99
CA PRO A 70 16.98 -2.53 -5.73
C PRO A 70 15.65 -2.76 -5.00
N GLY A 71 14.56 -2.78 -5.76
CA GLY A 71 13.20 -3.04 -5.30
C GLY A 71 12.50 -1.81 -4.70
N PRO A 72 11.24 -1.93 -4.28
CA PRO A 72 10.40 -0.80 -3.90
C PRO A 72 10.71 -0.20 -2.52
N SER A 73 11.56 -0.87 -1.73
CA SER A 73 11.88 -0.46 -0.35
C SER A 73 12.42 0.95 -0.24
N GLY A 74 13.37 1.30 -1.11
CA GLY A 74 14.01 2.61 -1.08
C GLY A 74 13.04 3.74 -1.39
N ALA A 75 12.21 3.56 -2.42
CA ALA A 75 11.16 4.50 -2.79
C ALA A 75 10.11 4.63 -1.67
N ARG A 76 9.64 3.54 -1.08
CA ARG A 76 8.72 3.57 0.06
C ARG A 76 9.33 4.31 1.25
N ASN A 77 10.59 4.04 1.60
CA ASN A 77 11.29 4.75 2.66
C ASN A 77 11.41 6.26 2.40
N ALA A 78 11.72 6.64 1.17
CA ALA A 78 11.76 8.05 0.77
C ALA A 78 10.38 8.71 0.91
N GLY A 79 9.32 8.02 0.50
CA GLY A 79 7.94 8.47 0.67
C GLY A 79 7.54 8.64 2.13
N VAL A 80 7.82 7.66 2.99
CA VAL A 80 7.57 7.75 4.45
C VAL A 80 8.31 8.94 5.06
N GLN A 81 9.57 9.16 4.66
CA GLN A 81 10.35 10.28 5.17
C GLN A 81 9.82 11.65 4.72
N ALA A 82 9.25 11.73 3.51
CA ALA A 82 8.72 12.97 2.92
C ALA A 82 7.27 13.27 3.31
N ALA A 83 6.55 12.28 3.83
CA ALA A 83 5.16 12.41 4.23
C ALA A 83 4.98 13.44 5.33
N ALA A 84 3.94 14.29 5.19
CA ALA A 84 3.63 15.35 6.14
C ALA A 84 2.40 15.02 7.01
N ALA A 85 1.60 14.02 6.60
CA ALA A 85 0.35 13.68 7.26
C ALA A 85 0.54 12.75 8.48
N PRO A 86 -0.39 12.76 9.44
CA PRO A 86 -0.40 11.81 10.56
C PRO A 86 -0.78 10.38 10.14
N TRP A 87 -1.35 10.20 8.94
CA TRP A 87 -1.73 8.91 8.40
C TRP A 87 -1.08 8.68 7.03
N LEU A 88 -0.65 7.44 6.78
CA LEU A 88 -0.01 7.02 5.53
C LEU A 88 -0.79 5.89 4.89
N THR A 89 -0.90 5.91 3.56
CA THR A 89 -1.33 4.75 2.77
C THR A 89 -0.38 4.57 1.58
N MET A 90 -0.17 3.35 1.16
CA MET A 90 0.69 3.03 0.01
C MET A 90 -0.13 2.43 -1.11
N VAL A 91 0.14 2.87 -2.33
CA VAL A 91 -0.49 2.34 -3.54
C VAL A 91 0.61 2.02 -4.54
N ASP A 92 0.64 0.80 -5.03
CA ASP A 92 1.61 0.41 -6.06
C ASP A 92 1.22 1.04 -7.41
N SER A 93 2.19 1.44 -8.22
CA SER A 93 1.98 2.27 -9.43
C SER A 93 1.27 1.55 -10.57
N ASP A 94 1.07 0.24 -10.46
CA ASP A 94 0.29 -0.59 -11.38
C ASP A 94 -1.13 -0.91 -10.89
N ASP A 95 -1.49 -0.47 -9.68
CA ASP A 95 -2.77 -0.75 -9.04
C ASP A 95 -3.72 0.45 -9.05
N THR A 96 -4.99 0.21 -8.70
CA THR A 96 -6.01 1.25 -8.56
C THR A 96 -6.80 1.07 -7.25
N ILE A 97 -7.45 2.14 -6.80
CA ILE A 97 -8.21 2.14 -5.55
C ILE A 97 -9.67 2.56 -5.73
N ALA A 98 -10.55 2.07 -4.86
CA ALA A 98 -11.94 2.48 -4.84
C ALA A 98 -12.07 3.97 -4.46
N PRO A 99 -13.05 4.72 -5.02
CA PRO A 99 -13.18 6.15 -4.77
C PRO A 99 -13.34 6.55 -3.29
N ASP A 100 -13.79 5.65 -2.44
CA ASP A 100 -14.07 5.86 -1.02
C ASP A 100 -13.05 5.15 -0.10
N LEU A 101 -11.92 4.67 -0.64
CA LEU A 101 -10.93 3.92 0.13
C LEU A 101 -10.37 4.76 1.29
N VAL A 102 -9.82 5.93 0.99
CA VAL A 102 -9.16 6.78 2.00
C VAL A 102 -10.14 7.20 3.08
N GLU A 103 -11.35 7.62 2.69
CA GLU A 103 -12.42 8.00 3.62
C GLU A 103 -12.77 6.86 4.58
N LYS A 104 -12.98 5.65 4.05
CA LYS A 104 -13.38 4.50 4.87
C LYS A 104 -12.27 4.03 5.81
N LEU A 105 -11.03 3.96 5.32
CA LEU A 105 -9.92 3.56 6.17
C LEU A 105 -9.70 4.56 7.31
N LEU A 106 -9.76 5.85 7.02
CA LEU A 106 -9.62 6.90 8.04
C LEU A 106 -10.76 6.86 9.05
N ALA A 107 -12.00 6.74 8.59
CA ALA A 107 -13.17 6.59 9.47
C ALA A 107 -13.07 5.34 10.36
N GLY A 108 -12.54 4.23 9.82
CA GLY A 108 -12.28 3.01 10.59
C GLY A 108 -11.24 3.23 11.70
N ALA A 109 -10.15 3.94 11.39
CA ALA A 109 -9.13 4.31 12.38
C ALA A 109 -9.71 5.20 13.50
N GLU A 110 -10.44 6.23 13.12
CA GLU A 110 -11.07 7.17 14.08
C GLU A 110 -12.12 6.50 14.98
N ALA A 111 -12.93 5.62 14.40
CA ALA A 111 -14.00 4.93 15.15
C ALA A 111 -13.46 3.89 16.13
N THR A 112 -12.33 3.26 15.84
CA THR A 112 -11.79 2.14 16.64
C THR A 112 -10.56 2.51 17.47
N GLY A 113 -9.87 3.59 17.12
CA GLY A 113 -8.58 3.94 17.70
C GLY A 113 -7.42 3.06 17.20
N ALA A 114 -7.66 2.21 16.20
CA ALA A 114 -6.61 1.36 15.64
C ALA A 114 -5.59 2.19 14.87
N GLU A 115 -4.32 1.83 15.02
CA GLU A 115 -3.20 2.50 14.35
C GLU A 115 -2.86 1.89 12.99
N LEU A 116 -3.36 0.70 12.73
CA LEU A 116 -3.30 0.02 11.44
C LEU A 116 -4.72 -0.40 11.05
N VAL A 117 -5.17 0.04 9.88
CA VAL A 117 -6.44 -0.38 9.29
C VAL A 117 -6.16 -1.10 7.98
N ILE A 118 -6.78 -2.24 7.78
CA ILE A 118 -6.55 -3.11 6.61
C ILE A 118 -7.89 -3.40 5.95
N CYS A 119 -8.01 -3.24 4.63
CA CYS A 119 -9.16 -3.68 3.87
C CYS A 119 -8.81 -4.84 2.94
N ASN A 120 -9.79 -5.42 2.27
CA ASN A 120 -9.56 -6.47 1.28
C ASN A 120 -8.99 -5.90 -0.02
N GLY A 121 -8.03 -6.63 -0.60
CA GLY A 121 -7.59 -6.47 -1.98
C GLY A 121 -8.39 -7.38 -2.92
N CYS A 122 -8.51 -6.98 -4.18
CA CYS A 122 -9.14 -7.78 -5.24
C CYS A 122 -8.26 -7.78 -6.49
N PRO A 123 -7.78 -8.93 -6.95
CA PRO A 123 -7.13 -9.04 -8.25
C PRO A 123 -8.05 -8.60 -9.39
N VAL A 124 -7.49 -7.86 -10.35
CA VAL A 124 -8.17 -7.38 -11.55
C VAL A 124 -7.32 -7.69 -12.77
N THR A 125 -7.90 -8.18 -13.84
CA THR A 125 -7.20 -8.40 -15.12
C THR A 125 -7.22 -7.15 -15.99
N GLU A 126 -6.37 -7.10 -17.02
CA GLU A 126 -6.23 -5.93 -17.92
C GLU A 126 -7.55 -5.54 -18.63
N ASP A 127 -8.45 -6.48 -18.81
CA ASP A 127 -9.81 -6.24 -19.35
C ASP A 127 -10.78 -5.69 -18.29
N GLY A 128 -10.34 -5.47 -17.06
CA GLY A 128 -11.12 -4.95 -15.95
C GLY A 128 -11.95 -5.99 -15.19
N ALA A 129 -11.81 -7.29 -15.51
CA ALA A 129 -12.52 -8.32 -14.78
C ALA A 129 -11.96 -8.48 -13.35
N ARG A 130 -12.87 -8.49 -12.37
CA ARG A 130 -12.53 -8.67 -10.94
C ARG A 130 -12.55 -10.15 -10.57
N HIS A 131 -11.52 -10.57 -9.85
CA HIS A 131 -11.35 -11.94 -9.37
C HIS A 131 -11.24 -11.94 -7.83
N PRO A 132 -12.35 -11.79 -7.09
CA PRO A 132 -12.32 -11.78 -5.63
C PRO A 132 -11.63 -13.02 -5.08
N LEU A 133 -10.86 -12.85 -4.03
CA LEU A 133 -10.25 -13.97 -3.32
C LEU A 133 -11.33 -14.89 -2.71
N PRO A 134 -11.02 -16.16 -2.42
CA PRO A 134 -11.91 -17.04 -1.66
C PRO A 134 -12.38 -16.39 -0.36
N ALA A 135 -13.59 -16.73 0.09
CA ALA A 135 -14.20 -16.10 1.28
C ALA A 135 -13.40 -16.33 2.56
N ASP A 136 -12.68 -17.46 2.66
CA ASP A 136 -11.79 -17.78 3.79
C ASP A 136 -10.45 -17.02 3.73
N GLU A 137 -10.12 -16.39 2.59
CA GLU A 137 -8.96 -15.54 2.43
C GLU A 137 -9.30 -14.03 2.54
N GLN A 138 -10.55 -13.67 2.84
CA GLN A 138 -11.03 -12.29 2.95
C GLN A 138 -11.58 -12.00 4.35
N PHE A 139 -11.54 -10.72 4.73
CA PHE A 139 -12.33 -10.26 5.87
C PHE A 139 -13.79 -10.21 5.47
N THR A 140 -14.61 -11.09 6.05
CA THR A 140 -16.06 -11.16 5.78
C THR A 140 -16.88 -10.34 6.78
N LYS A 141 -16.25 -9.84 7.84
CA LYS A 141 -16.80 -8.94 8.85
C LYS A 141 -15.72 -8.02 9.38
N ASP A 142 -16.13 -6.86 9.80
CA ASP A 142 -15.24 -5.91 10.48
C ASP A 142 -14.79 -6.49 11.81
N THR A 143 -13.46 -6.45 12.05
CA THR A 143 -12.85 -7.09 13.21
C THR A 143 -11.74 -6.21 13.76
N LEU A 144 -11.84 -5.86 15.04
CA LEU A 144 -10.75 -5.20 15.77
C LEU A 144 -9.92 -6.27 16.49
N LEU A 145 -8.62 -6.27 16.25
CA LEU A 145 -7.66 -7.20 16.82
C LEU A 145 -6.66 -6.44 17.69
N ASP A 146 -6.40 -6.93 18.89
CA ASP A 146 -5.17 -6.59 19.60
C ASP A 146 -3.97 -7.31 18.97
N VAL A 147 -2.77 -7.05 19.47
CA VAL A 147 -1.52 -7.60 18.89
C VAL A 147 -1.48 -9.13 18.96
N ASP A 148 -1.95 -9.74 20.05
CA ASP A 148 -1.93 -11.19 20.21
C ASP A 148 -2.93 -11.85 19.23
N ALA A 149 -4.16 -11.31 19.17
CA ALA A 149 -5.17 -11.78 18.23
C ALA A 149 -4.76 -11.56 16.75
N PHE A 150 -3.99 -10.50 16.45
CA PHE A 150 -3.40 -10.30 15.13
C PHE A 150 -2.45 -11.43 14.76
N TRP A 151 -1.53 -11.81 15.66
CA TRP A 151 -0.58 -12.90 15.37
C TRP A 151 -1.27 -14.26 15.29
N ASP A 152 -2.31 -14.50 16.07
CA ASP A 152 -3.14 -15.70 15.94
C ASP A 152 -3.82 -15.74 14.56
N ALA A 153 -4.38 -14.62 14.11
CA ALA A 153 -5.02 -14.50 12.80
C ALA A 153 -4.02 -14.59 11.64
N PHE A 154 -2.76 -14.18 11.83
CA PHE A 154 -1.69 -14.25 10.84
C PHE A 154 -1.41 -15.69 10.37
N HIS A 155 -1.66 -16.68 11.22
CA HIS A 155 -1.53 -18.11 10.88
C HIS A 155 -2.76 -18.71 10.21
N THR A 156 -3.76 -17.91 9.85
CA THR A 156 -4.96 -18.32 9.11
C THR A 156 -4.79 -18.04 7.60
N PRO A 157 -5.76 -18.45 6.74
CA PRO A 157 -5.77 -18.06 5.33
C PRO A 157 -5.75 -16.55 5.06
N TRP A 158 -6.05 -15.69 6.06
CA TRP A 158 -5.95 -14.23 5.97
C TRP A 158 -4.52 -13.70 5.81
N ILE A 159 -3.50 -14.54 5.93
CA ILE A 159 -2.08 -14.14 5.81
C ILE A 159 -1.80 -13.29 4.56
N ASN A 160 -2.46 -13.57 3.45
CA ASN A 160 -2.31 -12.82 2.21
C ASN A 160 -2.83 -11.37 2.34
N GLN A 161 -3.76 -11.10 3.27
CA GLN A 161 -4.23 -9.75 3.57
C GLN A 161 -3.31 -9.03 4.56
N PHE A 162 -2.59 -9.78 5.40
CA PHE A 162 -1.70 -9.21 6.39
C PHE A 162 -0.29 -8.92 5.89
N THR A 163 0.15 -9.49 4.78
CA THR A 163 1.53 -9.41 4.33
C THR A 163 1.79 -8.29 3.33
N GLY A 164 0.80 -7.88 2.55
CA GLY A 164 0.96 -6.78 1.60
C GLY A 164 1.20 -5.43 2.30
N THR A 165 1.88 -4.50 1.66
CA THR A 165 2.06 -3.12 2.13
C THR A 165 0.90 -2.23 1.75
N ALA A 166 0.27 -2.49 0.62
CA ALA A 166 -0.87 -1.76 0.06
C ALA A 166 -2.19 -2.12 0.77
N HIS A 167 -3.29 -1.50 0.37
CA HIS A 167 -4.64 -1.65 0.94
C HIS A 167 -4.76 -1.42 2.46
N ARG A 168 -3.92 -0.52 3.00
CA ARG A 168 -3.83 -0.21 4.44
C ARG A 168 -3.74 1.27 4.70
N LEU A 169 -4.16 1.66 5.89
CA LEU A 169 -3.87 2.95 6.48
C LEU A 169 -3.02 2.74 7.73
N TYR A 170 -1.91 3.44 7.82
CA TYR A 170 -0.96 3.38 8.93
C TYR A 170 -0.94 4.70 9.66
N ALA A 171 -1.00 4.71 10.98
CA ALA A 171 -0.56 5.87 11.73
C ALA A 171 0.94 6.12 11.43
N ALA A 172 1.30 7.34 11.04
CA ALA A 172 2.68 7.66 10.61
C ALA A 172 3.73 7.30 11.67
N ARG A 173 3.38 7.41 12.96
CA ARG A 173 4.25 7.04 14.08
C ARG A 173 4.69 5.57 14.10
N LEU A 174 3.97 4.67 13.42
CA LEU A 174 4.38 3.26 13.31
C LEU A 174 5.72 3.12 12.58
N PHE A 175 6.08 4.11 11.77
CA PHE A 175 7.35 4.16 11.05
C PHE A 175 8.48 4.87 11.83
N ASP A 176 8.26 5.24 13.09
CA ASP A 176 9.29 5.84 13.93
C ASP A 176 10.42 4.83 14.20
N GLY A 177 11.56 5.03 13.55
CA GLY A 177 12.68 4.09 13.58
C GLY A 177 12.53 2.85 12.71
N VAL A 178 11.38 2.61 12.10
CA VAL A 178 11.11 1.47 11.22
C VAL A 178 11.33 1.84 9.76
N ARG A 179 11.98 0.96 9.00
CA ARG A 179 12.25 1.15 7.57
C ARG A 179 12.12 -0.18 6.83
N TYR A 180 11.65 -0.10 5.57
CA TYR A 180 11.69 -1.23 4.65
C TYR A 180 13.14 -1.63 4.37
N PRO A 181 13.51 -2.90 4.50
CA PRO A 181 14.86 -3.36 4.21
C PRO A 181 15.14 -3.30 2.71
N VAL A 182 16.15 -2.52 2.31
CA VAL A 182 16.52 -2.37 0.90
C VAL A 182 17.22 -3.62 0.38
N GLY A 183 16.86 -4.06 -0.83
CA GLY A 183 17.50 -5.20 -1.51
C GLY A 183 17.04 -6.58 -1.05
N LEU A 184 16.03 -6.65 -0.20
CA LEU A 184 15.37 -7.91 0.14
C LEU A 184 14.10 -8.10 -0.70
N LEU A 185 13.86 -9.34 -1.09
CA LEU A 185 12.59 -9.74 -1.69
C LEU A 185 11.58 -9.98 -0.56
N HIS A 186 10.31 -9.57 -0.78
CA HIS A 186 9.25 -9.63 0.25
C HIS A 186 9.55 -8.76 1.49
N GLU A 187 9.99 -7.55 1.24
CA GLU A 187 10.33 -6.54 2.24
C GLU A 187 9.18 -6.24 3.21
N ASP A 188 7.95 -6.44 2.76
CA ASP A 188 6.72 -6.31 3.53
C ASP A 188 6.63 -7.28 4.69
N TYR A 189 7.07 -8.53 4.51
CA TYR A 189 7.16 -9.50 5.60
C TYR A 189 8.17 -9.11 6.68
N TYR A 190 9.27 -8.49 6.29
CA TYR A 190 10.33 -8.10 7.22
C TYR A 190 9.95 -6.87 8.04
N VAL A 191 9.21 -5.92 7.46
CA VAL A 191 8.84 -4.69 8.16
C VAL A 191 7.61 -4.88 9.06
N LEU A 192 6.75 -5.84 8.75
CA LEU A 192 5.48 -6.04 9.45
C LEU A 192 5.63 -6.29 10.96
N PRO A 193 6.56 -7.14 11.45
CA PRO A 193 6.74 -7.34 12.90
C PRO A 193 7.09 -6.06 13.65
N ASP A 194 7.95 -5.22 13.07
CA ASP A 194 8.34 -3.96 13.69
C ASP A 194 7.17 -2.97 13.74
N LEU A 195 6.37 -2.90 12.67
CA LEU A 195 5.17 -2.07 12.64
C LEU A 195 4.13 -2.53 13.68
N ILE A 196 3.89 -3.84 13.77
CA ILE A 196 2.94 -4.41 14.73
C ILE A 196 3.43 -4.23 16.18
N ALA A 197 4.74 -4.27 16.44
CA ALA A 197 5.29 -3.98 17.77
C ALA A 197 5.00 -2.54 18.25
N HIS A 198 4.72 -1.62 17.33
CA HIS A 198 4.32 -0.24 17.64
C HIS A 198 2.80 -0.03 17.68
N CYS A 199 2.00 -1.05 17.31
CA CYS A 199 0.55 -1.01 17.37
C CYS A 199 0.03 -1.41 18.75
N SER A 200 -1.14 -0.89 19.11
CA SER A 200 -2.01 -1.45 20.16
C SER A 200 -3.20 -2.20 19.57
N ALA A 201 -3.64 -1.82 18.38
CA ALA A 201 -4.76 -2.46 17.70
C ALA A 201 -4.65 -2.39 16.18
N VAL A 202 -5.18 -3.43 15.52
CA VAL A 202 -5.33 -3.55 14.06
C VAL A 202 -6.81 -3.72 13.73
N TYR A 203 -7.35 -2.89 12.83
CA TYR A 203 -8.73 -3.00 12.39
C TYR A 203 -8.80 -3.58 10.98
N CYS A 204 -9.44 -4.74 10.84
CA CYS A 204 -9.66 -5.46 9.59
C CYS A 204 -11.07 -5.17 9.09
N MET A 205 -11.20 -4.59 7.90
CA MET A 205 -12.48 -4.17 7.32
C MET A 205 -12.96 -5.14 6.25
N ALA A 206 -14.22 -5.56 6.35
CA ALA A 206 -14.93 -6.35 5.32
C ALA A 206 -15.31 -5.47 4.11
N PHE A 207 -14.36 -4.68 3.63
CA PHE A 207 -14.50 -3.75 2.51
C PHE A 207 -13.41 -4.04 1.47
N THR A 208 -13.79 -4.16 0.22
CA THR A 208 -12.83 -4.32 -0.89
C THR A 208 -12.61 -2.96 -1.53
N GLY A 209 -11.45 -2.37 -1.23
CA GLY A 209 -11.12 -1.01 -1.68
C GLY A 209 -9.86 -0.91 -2.53
N TYR A 210 -9.13 -2.00 -2.73
CA TYR A 210 -7.87 -2.02 -3.46
C TYR A 210 -7.91 -3.03 -4.60
N TYR A 211 -7.49 -2.64 -5.79
CA TYR A 211 -7.56 -3.44 -7.00
C TYR A 211 -6.17 -3.72 -7.54
N VAL A 212 -5.73 -4.98 -7.41
CA VAL A 212 -4.39 -5.44 -7.82
C VAL A 212 -4.42 -5.85 -9.28
N LEU A 213 -3.74 -5.10 -10.15
CA LEU A 213 -3.66 -5.43 -11.56
C LEU A 213 -2.81 -6.69 -11.80
N ARG A 214 -3.40 -7.67 -12.46
CA ARG A 214 -2.72 -8.88 -12.92
C ARG A 214 -2.25 -8.68 -14.35
N HIS A 215 -0.93 -8.56 -14.56
CA HIS A 215 -0.31 -8.45 -15.88
C HIS A 215 0.93 -9.34 -15.99
N ALA A 216 1.30 -9.71 -17.22
CA ALA A 216 2.51 -10.47 -17.48
C ALA A 216 3.75 -9.63 -17.07
N GLY A 217 4.52 -10.13 -16.11
CA GLY A 217 5.70 -9.42 -15.54
C GLY A 217 5.49 -8.91 -14.10
N SER A 218 4.32 -9.13 -13.50
CA SER A 218 4.12 -8.88 -12.07
C SER A 218 5.10 -9.72 -11.24
N ILE A 219 5.78 -9.09 -10.29
CA ILE A 219 6.75 -9.75 -9.39
C ILE A 219 6.11 -10.93 -8.65
N THR A 220 4.82 -10.84 -8.37
CA THR A 220 4.07 -11.86 -7.63
C THR A 220 3.77 -13.14 -8.41
N ASP A 221 3.80 -13.13 -9.75
CA ASP A 221 3.51 -14.33 -10.56
C ASP A 221 4.64 -15.38 -10.50
N GLY A 222 5.91 -14.96 -10.32
CA GLY A 222 7.06 -15.85 -10.18
C GLY A 222 7.33 -16.33 -8.74
N ALA A 223 7.02 -15.52 -7.75
CA ALA A 223 7.46 -15.70 -6.36
C ALA A 223 6.54 -16.56 -5.49
N ARG A 224 5.27 -16.75 -5.86
CA ARG A 224 4.31 -17.55 -5.06
C ARG A 224 4.74 -18.99 -4.80
N HIS A 225 5.60 -19.54 -5.64
CA HIS A 225 6.07 -20.94 -5.47
C HIS A 225 7.23 -21.06 -4.48
N GLU A 226 8.10 -20.03 -4.41
CA GLU A 226 9.30 -20.07 -3.55
C GLU A 226 9.00 -19.71 -2.09
N VAL A 227 8.07 -18.80 -1.84
CA VAL A 227 7.67 -18.36 -0.47
C VAL A 227 6.96 -19.48 0.29
N ARG A 228 6.08 -20.24 -0.36
CA ARG A 228 5.46 -21.44 0.27
C ARG A 228 6.50 -22.48 0.74
N LEU A 229 7.63 -22.61 0.02
CA LEU A 229 8.70 -23.55 0.37
C LEU A 229 9.61 -23.02 1.50
N ALA A 230 9.76 -21.73 1.66
CA ALA A 230 10.56 -21.12 2.72
C ALA A 230 9.86 -21.13 4.09
N MET A 231 8.53 -21.04 4.12
CA MET A 231 7.72 -21.02 5.34
C MET A 231 7.45 -22.43 5.91
N THR A 232 7.77 -23.50 5.17
CA THR A 232 7.60 -24.90 5.61
C THR A 232 8.89 -25.53 6.16
N LYS A 233 9.95 -24.77 6.31
CA LYS A 233 11.22 -25.16 6.95
C LYS A 233 11.46 -24.34 8.21
#